data_32529972cd752d6d0e814b487e408b61
#
_entry.id   32529972cd752d6d0e814b487e408b61
#
_cell.length_a   1.000
_cell.length_b   1.000
_cell.length_c   1.000
_cell.angle_alpha   90.00
_cell.angle_beta   90.00
_cell.angle_gamma   90.00
#
_symmetry.space_group_name_H-M   'P 1'
#
loop_
_entity.id
_entity.type
_entity.pdbx_description
1 polymer ?
#
loop_
_entity_poly.entity_id
_entity_poly.type
_entity_poly.pdbx_seq_one_letter_code
_entity_poly.pdbx_strand_id
1 'polypeptide(L)'
;MVAAVDEYHFQVTVIDNSNTTHKVSVAPDYALKLTAGKITNAQLVEKSFEFLLEREANTSILSSFDLSVIARYFPEYERMIAC
;
A
#
# COMPACT_ATOMS: atom_id res chain seq x y z
N MET A 1 3.69 -8.86 -5.41
CA MET A 1 2.67 -9.84 -4.95
C MET A 1 2.16 -9.45 -3.59
N VAL A 2 0.85 -9.45 -3.41
CA VAL A 2 0.20 -9.09 -2.14
C VAL A 2 -0.44 -10.33 -1.55
N ALA A 3 -0.10 -10.63 -0.31
CA ALA A 3 -0.68 -11.76 0.43
C ALA A 3 -1.34 -11.25 1.70
N ALA A 4 -2.59 -11.62 1.92
CA ALA A 4 -3.30 -11.24 3.13
C ALA A 4 -2.82 -12.10 4.29
N VAL A 5 -2.43 -11.45 5.39
CA VAL A 5 -2.12 -12.13 6.65
C VAL A 5 -3.42 -12.26 7.46
N ASP A 6 -4.19 -11.18 7.48
CA ASP A 6 -5.57 -11.15 7.99
C ASP A 6 -6.30 -10.00 7.27
N GLU A 7 -7.50 -9.61 7.73
CA GLU A 7 -8.30 -8.59 7.04
C GLU A 7 -7.61 -7.24 6.89
N TYR A 8 -6.71 -6.91 7.82
CA TYR A 8 -6.12 -5.57 7.89
C TYR A 8 -4.59 -5.58 7.84
N HIS A 9 -3.98 -6.75 7.65
CA HIS A 9 -2.53 -6.89 7.56
C HIS A 9 -2.16 -7.65 6.30
N PHE A 10 -1.19 -7.12 5.56
CA PHE A 10 -0.78 -7.68 4.29
C PHE A 10 0.74 -7.78 4.22
N GLN A 11 1.21 -8.78 3.52
CA GLN A 11 2.62 -8.92 3.19
C GLN A 11 2.77 -8.69 1.69
N VAL A 12 3.61 -7.75 1.33
CA VAL A 12 3.86 -7.41 -0.07
C VAL A 12 5.28 -7.80 -0.42
N THR A 13 5.43 -8.63 -1.44
CA THR A 13 6.73 -9.02 -1.96
C THR A 13 6.92 -8.34 -3.30
N VAL A 14 8.00 -7.58 -3.44
CA VAL A 14 8.36 -6.91 -4.67
C VAL A 14 9.60 -7.56 -5.23
N ILE A 15 9.52 -8.04 -6.46
CA ILE A 15 10.63 -8.67 -7.17
C ILE A 15 11.05 -7.71 -8.28
N ASP A 16 12.22 -7.14 -8.12
CA ASP A 16 12.83 -6.21 -9.06
C ASP A 16 14.34 -6.50 -9.07
N ASN A 17 15.19 -5.52 -9.25
CA ASN A 17 16.64 -5.73 -9.13
C ASN A 17 17.03 -6.32 -7.78
N SER A 18 16.27 -5.99 -6.74
CA SER A 18 16.36 -6.61 -5.42
C SER A 18 14.98 -7.10 -5.02
N ASN A 19 14.92 -8.18 -4.26
CA ASN A 19 13.67 -8.69 -3.73
C ASN A 19 13.45 -8.11 -2.33
N THR A 20 12.30 -7.49 -2.10
CA THR A 20 11.96 -6.92 -0.80
C THR A 20 10.60 -7.42 -0.33
N THR A 21 10.45 -7.50 0.97
CA THR A 21 9.19 -7.87 1.61
C THR A 21 8.77 -6.77 2.57
N HIS A 22 7.52 -6.38 2.49
CA HIS A 22 6.97 -5.28 3.27
C HIS A 22 5.73 -5.75 4.02
N LYS A 23 5.62 -5.37 5.29
CA LYS A 23 4.43 -5.65 6.10
C LYS A 23 3.62 -4.36 6.18
N VAL A 24 2.38 -4.44 5.74
CA VAL A 24 1.50 -3.27 5.62
C VAL A 24 0.23 -3.49 6.41
N SER A 25 -0.11 -2.54 7.27
CA SER A 25 -1.40 -2.53 7.94
C SER A 25 -2.34 -1.56 7.24
N VAL A 26 -3.63 -1.87 7.28
CA VAL A 26 -4.68 -1.05 6.67
C VAL A 26 -5.76 -0.79 7.71
N ALA A 27 -5.91 0.46 8.14
CA ALA A 27 -7.00 0.82 9.03
C ALA A 27 -8.32 0.78 8.26
N PRO A 28 -9.36 0.11 8.80
CA PRO A 28 -10.64 -0.03 8.09
C PRO A 28 -11.26 1.29 7.68
N ASP A 29 -11.26 2.27 8.57
CA ASP A 29 -11.86 3.57 8.30
C ASP A 29 -11.10 4.31 7.19
N TYR A 30 -9.79 4.17 7.19
CA TYR A 30 -8.95 4.79 6.18
C TYR A 30 -9.17 4.16 4.81
N ALA A 31 -9.25 2.82 4.77
CA ALA A 31 -9.52 2.10 3.53
C ALA A 31 -10.88 2.50 2.96
N LEU A 32 -11.89 2.58 3.80
CA LEU A 32 -13.23 2.98 3.38
C LEU A 32 -13.25 4.42 2.83
N LYS A 33 -12.53 5.32 3.49
CA LYS A 33 -12.40 6.71 3.05
C LYS A 33 -11.80 6.78 1.64
N LEU A 34 -10.78 5.98 1.35
CA LEU A 34 -10.10 6.02 0.06
C LEU A 34 -10.87 5.32 -1.05
N THR A 35 -11.57 4.23 -0.73
CA THR A 35 -12.13 3.36 -1.75
C THR A 35 -13.65 3.44 -1.84
N ALA A 36 -14.31 3.99 -0.83
CA ALA A 36 -15.77 3.98 -0.72
C ALA A 36 -16.34 2.55 -0.85
N GLY A 37 -15.55 1.54 -0.46
CA GLY A 37 -15.96 0.15 -0.55
C GLY A 37 -15.95 -0.46 -1.94
N LYS A 38 -15.40 0.24 -2.93
CA LYS A 38 -15.45 -0.20 -4.34
C LYS A 38 -14.42 -1.27 -4.67
N ILE A 39 -13.34 -1.35 -3.91
CA ILE A 39 -12.30 -2.36 -4.10
C ILE A 39 -11.95 -2.99 -2.76
N THR A 40 -11.30 -4.16 -2.81
CA THR A 40 -10.88 -4.85 -1.60
C THR A 40 -9.66 -4.20 -0.98
N ASN A 41 -9.39 -4.52 0.29
CA ASN A 41 -8.17 -4.04 0.96
C ASN A 41 -6.92 -4.55 0.23
N ALA A 42 -6.93 -5.79 -0.25
CA ALA A 42 -5.81 -6.32 -1.02
C ALA A 42 -5.57 -5.52 -2.30
N GLN A 43 -6.63 -5.16 -3.01
CA GLN A 43 -6.52 -4.33 -4.20
C GLN A 43 -6.02 -2.93 -3.88
N LEU A 44 -6.42 -2.37 -2.74
CA LEU A 44 -5.93 -1.08 -2.29
C LEU A 44 -4.43 -1.12 -2.03
N VAL A 45 -3.96 -2.16 -1.34
CA VAL A 45 -2.53 -2.34 -1.07
C VAL A 45 -1.75 -2.49 -2.39
N GLU A 46 -2.27 -3.25 -3.32
CA GLU A 46 -1.64 -3.44 -4.63
C GLU A 46 -1.51 -2.11 -5.38
N LYS A 47 -2.58 -1.34 -5.46
CA LYS A 47 -2.55 -0.01 -6.08
C LYS A 47 -1.59 0.94 -5.38
N SER A 48 -1.52 0.86 -4.07
CA SER A 48 -0.62 1.70 -3.29
C SER A 48 0.84 1.41 -3.60
N PHE A 49 1.19 0.14 -3.80
CA PHE A 49 2.55 -0.22 -4.18
C PHE A 49 2.86 0.15 -5.63
N GLU A 50 1.90 0.07 -6.54
CA GLU A 50 2.07 0.60 -7.89
C GLU A 50 2.41 2.09 -7.84
N PHE A 51 1.68 2.85 -7.01
CA PHE A 51 1.94 4.26 -6.81
C PHE A 51 3.35 4.52 -6.27
N LEU A 52 3.76 3.76 -5.25
CA LEU A 52 5.07 3.93 -4.63
C LEU A 52 6.20 3.59 -5.60
N LEU A 53 6.06 2.50 -6.34
CA LEU A 53 7.11 2.04 -7.25
C LEU A 53 7.31 2.95 -8.45
N GLU A 54 6.34 3.78 -8.78
CA GLU A 54 6.52 4.84 -9.78
C GLU A 54 7.42 5.96 -9.29
N ARG A 55 7.56 6.11 -7.97
CA ARG A 55 8.23 7.25 -7.35
C ARG A 55 9.55 6.90 -6.69
N GLU A 56 9.72 5.66 -6.26
CA GLU A 56 10.94 5.24 -5.59
C GLU A 56 11.18 3.74 -5.80
N ALA A 57 12.44 3.34 -5.62
CA ALA A 57 12.81 1.93 -5.70
C ALA A 57 12.22 1.15 -4.52
N ASN A 58 11.96 -0.13 -4.71
CA ASN A 58 11.42 -0.98 -3.66
C ASN A 58 12.30 -1.01 -2.40
N THR A 59 13.62 -0.88 -2.58
CA THR A 59 14.57 -0.85 -1.46
C THR A 59 14.46 0.42 -0.63
N SER A 60 13.82 1.46 -1.14
CA SER A 60 13.58 2.71 -0.41
C SER A 60 12.25 2.71 0.34
N ILE A 61 11.39 1.75 0.06
CA ILE A 61 10.10 1.63 0.75
C ILE A 61 10.32 1.01 2.13
N LEU A 62 9.62 1.54 3.13
CA LEU A 62 9.71 1.02 4.49
C LEU A 62 9.35 -0.48 4.53
N SER A 63 10.02 -1.23 5.39
CA SER A 63 9.76 -2.67 5.51
C SER A 63 8.48 -2.98 6.28
N SER A 64 7.98 -2.03 7.07
CA SER A 64 6.75 -2.18 7.84
C SER A 64 6.14 -0.81 8.05
N PHE A 65 4.88 -0.65 7.67
CA PHE A 65 4.19 0.65 7.83
C PHE A 65 2.69 0.48 7.70
N ASP A 66 1.95 1.46 8.26
CA ASP A 66 0.53 1.58 8.01
C ASP A 66 0.32 2.34 6.69
N LEU A 67 -0.72 1.99 5.96
CA LEU A 67 -0.99 2.57 4.64
C LEU A 67 -1.09 4.10 4.69
N SER A 68 -1.61 4.66 5.79
CA SER A 68 -1.74 6.11 5.97
C SER A 68 -0.40 6.85 5.97
N VAL A 69 0.69 6.15 6.23
CA VAL A 69 2.04 6.76 6.23
C VAL A 69 2.41 7.25 4.84
N ILE A 70 1.90 6.61 3.79
CA ILE A 70 2.19 7.02 2.40
C ILE A 70 1.77 8.47 2.18
N ALA A 71 0.62 8.89 2.70
CA ALA A 71 0.12 10.24 2.52
C ALA A 71 1.01 11.30 3.18
N ARG A 72 1.81 10.91 4.18
CA ARG A 72 2.74 11.81 4.84
C ARG A 72 3.94 12.15 3.96
N TYR A 73 4.39 11.18 3.18
CA TYR A 73 5.53 11.37 2.27
C TYR A 73 5.10 11.88 0.92
N PHE A 74 3.91 11.50 0.47
CA PHE A 74 3.38 11.86 -0.83
C PHE A 74 1.96 12.41 -0.65
N PRO A 75 1.80 13.74 -0.45
CA PRO A 75 0.48 14.33 -0.19
C PRO A 75 -0.55 14.05 -1.28
N GLU A 76 -0.10 13.80 -2.51
CA GLU A 76 -1.00 13.50 -3.62
C GLU A 76 -1.56 12.07 -3.59
N TYR A 77 -1.06 11.21 -2.71
CA TYR A 77 -1.43 9.80 -2.67
C TYR A 77 -2.93 9.59 -2.54
N GLU A 78 -3.54 10.25 -1.56
CA GLU A 78 -4.98 10.05 -1.30
C GLU A 78 -5.83 10.46 -2.50
N ARG A 79 -5.46 11.53 -3.18
CA ARG A 79 -6.18 12.00 -4.35
C ARG A 79 -6.02 11.05 -5.54
N MET A 80 -4.83 10.50 -5.72
CA MET A 80 -4.53 9.64 -6.86
C MET A 80 -5.06 8.22 -6.68
N ILE A 81 -5.14 7.76 -5.43
CA ILE A 81 -5.57 6.40 -5.13
C ILE A 81 -7.09 6.31 -4.96
N ALA A 82 -7.76 7.40 -4.58
CA ALA A 82 -9.19 7.42 -4.34
C ALA A 82 -9.98 7.04 -5.60
N CYS A 83 -11.01 6.24 -5.41
CA CYS A 83 -11.90 5.78 -6.48
C CYS A 83 -13.08 6.72 -6.64
#